data_bfd6936243d244161c46d8cf3fe7102c
#
_entry.id   bfd6936243d244161c46d8cf3fe7102c
#
_cell.length_a   1.000
_cell.length_b   1.000
_cell.length_c   1.000
_cell.angle_alpha   90.00
_cell.angle_beta   90.00
_cell.angle_gamma   90.00
#
_symmetry.space_group_name_H-M   'P 1'
#
loop_
_entity.id
_entity.type
_entity.pdbx_description
1 polymer ?
#
loop_
_entity_poly.entity_id
_entity_poly.type
_entity_poly.pdbx_seq_one_letter_code
_entity_poly.pdbx_strand_id
1 'polypeptide(L)'
;MQNLITQEGLAIPEIPWNRYPRPQLMRDEWLCLNGMWELHCHGRNGMIRVPFCPESLLSGVLAPPEVGEDLEYRRFFSVPQTWDGMRVLLHFGAVMRSCTVIVNDRELCRHDNGYLPFTVDITEALCKGENELRVRAVNDLDPCFPWGKQSRKRGGMWYTPCSGIWQSVWLEPVPEKYIRNIRFSCGKNWVEICAEGVFDEQKRLQIAKNDLEKEEWSWRNYVP
;
A
#
# COMPACT_ATOMS: atom_id res chain seq x y z
N MET A 1 0.62 -28.73 16.71
CA MET A 1 1.80 -27.91 16.36
C MET A 1 1.77 -26.67 17.24
N GLN A 2 2.86 -26.37 17.93
CA GLN A 2 2.95 -25.17 18.74
C GLN A 2 3.01 -23.97 17.80
N ASN A 3 2.09 -23.00 17.93
CA ASN A 3 2.10 -21.80 17.13
C ASN A 3 3.33 -20.95 17.53
N LEU A 4 4.28 -20.83 16.63
CA LEU A 4 5.48 -20.02 16.86
C LEU A 4 5.16 -18.55 16.51
N ILE A 5 4.94 -17.74 17.53
CA ILE A 5 4.81 -16.28 17.40
C ILE A 5 6.02 -15.67 18.11
N THR A 6 6.69 -14.70 17.45
CA THR A 6 7.79 -13.94 18.06
C THR A 6 7.27 -12.98 19.13
N GLN A 7 8.17 -12.46 19.98
CA GLN A 7 7.78 -11.45 20.97
C GLN A 7 7.23 -10.17 20.33
N GLU A 8 7.82 -9.74 19.21
CA GLU A 8 7.31 -8.63 18.40
C GLU A 8 5.92 -8.93 17.85
N GLY A 9 5.67 -10.19 17.44
CA GLY A 9 4.36 -10.63 16.99
C GLY A 9 3.29 -10.58 18.07
N LEU A 10 3.66 -10.87 19.33
CA LEU A 10 2.76 -10.73 20.48
C LEU A 10 2.48 -9.28 20.86
N ALA A 11 3.41 -8.36 20.55
CA ALA A 11 3.35 -6.93 20.87
C ALA A 11 2.76 -6.09 19.74
N ILE A 12 2.27 -6.69 18.66
CA ILE A 12 1.71 -5.95 17.52
C ILE A 12 0.51 -5.12 17.95
N PRO A 13 0.52 -3.80 17.67
CA PRO A 13 -0.59 -2.91 18.01
C PRO A 13 -1.83 -3.24 17.16
N GLU A 14 -2.97 -2.70 17.58
CA GLU A 14 -4.26 -2.85 16.87
C GLU A 14 -4.15 -2.40 15.40
N ILE A 15 -3.46 -1.28 15.15
CA ILE A 15 -3.10 -0.80 13.82
C ILE A 15 -1.60 -1.07 13.61
N PRO A 16 -1.24 -2.18 12.92
CA PRO A 16 0.16 -2.51 12.65
C PRO A 16 0.81 -1.46 11.74
N TRP A 17 2.10 -1.20 11.98
CA TRP A 17 2.90 -0.27 11.15
C TRP A 17 2.22 1.06 10.86
N ASN A 18 1.61 1.66 11.87
CA ASN A 18 1.02 3.01 11.78
C ASN A 18 2.12 4.09 11.70
N ARG A 19 2.90 4.02 10.63
CA ARG A 19 3.94 4.99 10.25
C ARG A 19 3.80 5.28 8.77
N TYR A 20 4.08 6.52 8.38
CA TYR A 20 3.97 6.89 6.97
C TYR A 20 4.90 6.02 6.09
N PRO A 21 4.35 5.32 5.08
CA PRO A 21 5.09 4.25 4.39
C PRO A 21 6.12 4.72 3.37
N ARG A 22 6.09 5.98 2.96
CA ARG A 22 7.00 6.55 1.94
C ARG A 22 7.88 7.66 2.50
N PRO A 23 8.95 7.36 3.27
CA PRO A 23 9.77 8.38 3.93
C PRO A 23 10.42 9.37 2.95
N GLN A 24 10.67 8.95 1.70
CA GLN A 24 11.23 9.81 0.64
C GLN A 24 10.24 10.83 0.08
N LEU A 25 8.94 10.69 0.34
CA LEU A 25 7.86 11.55 -0.16
C LEU A 25 6.78 11.71 0.91
N MET A 26 7.17 12.19 2.08
CA MET A 26 6.26 12.34 3.22
C MET A 26 5.17 13.38 2.95
N ARG A 27 3.98 13.11 3.49
CA ARG A 27 2.86 14.04 3.59
C ARG A 27 2.60 14.35 5.06
N ASP A 28 2.19 15.59 5.34
CA ASP A 28 1.86 16.01 6.69
C ASP A 28 0.57 15.36 7.18
N GLU A 29 -0.41 15.19 6.28
CA GLU A 29 -1.67 14.51 6.58
C GLU A 29 -1.78 13.19 5.82
N TRP A 30 -2.26 12.16 6.51
CA TRP A 30 -2.52 10.84 5.97
C TRP A 30 -3.36 10.01 6.94
N LEU A 31 -3.98 8.95 6.45
CA LEU A 31 -4.79 8.03 7.26
C LEU A 31 -4.36 6.59 6.99
N CYS A 32 -3.90 5.89 8.03
CA CYS A 32 -3.58 4.48 7.95
C CYS A 32 -4.87 3.64 7.92
N LEU A 33 -4.99 2.76 6.92
CA LEU A 33 -6.08 1.81 6.82
C LEU A 33 -5.68 0.39 7.24
N ASN A 34 -4.48 0.18 7.80
CA ASN A 34 -4.11 -1.09 8.41
C ASN A 34 -5.01 -1.40 9.62
N GLY A 35 -4.99 -2.62 10.09
CA GLY A 35 -5.79 -3.10 11.21
C GLY A 35 -6.88 -4.07 10.76
N MET A 36 -8.01 -4.09 11.47
CA MET A 36 -9.05 -5.09 11.23
C MET A 36 -9.93 -4.75 10.02
N TRP A 37 -10.08 -5.71 9.12
CA TRP A 37 -10.96 -5.67 7.95
C TRP A 37 -11.90 -6.87 8.00
N GLU A 38 -13.07 -6.75 7.40
CA GLU A 38 -13.88 -7.90 7.07
C GLU A 38 -13.23 -8.66 5.90
N LEU A 39 -13.29 -9.98 5.96
CA LEU A 39 -12.81 -10.88 4.91
C LEU A 39 -13.88 -11.88 4.57
N HIS A 40 -14.25 -11.95 3.30
CA HIS A 40 -15.03 -13.05 2.75
C HIS A 40 -14.10 -14.01 2.00
N CYS A 41 -14.09 -15.27 2.43
CA CYS A 41 -13.24 -16.33 1.88
C CYS A 41 -13.90 -17.68 2.17
N HIS A 42 -13.81 -18.67 1.30
CA HIS A 42 -14.46 -19.98 1.43
C HIS A 42 -15.99 -19.92 1.62
N GLY A 43 -16.65 -18.92 1.04
CA GLY A 43 -18.08 -18.69 1.27
C GLY A 43 -18.43 -18.31 2.71
N ARG A 44 -17.47 -17.87 3.53
CA ARG A 44 -17.62 -17.47 4.93
C ARG A 44 -17.14 -16.05 5.16
N ASN A 45 -17.82 -15.35 6.05
CA ASN A 45 -17.40 -14.06 6.54
C ASN A 45 -16.53 -14.23 7.79
N GLY A 46 -15.48 -13.45 7.90
CA GLY A 46 -14.56 -13.40 9.02
C GLY A 46 -13.89 -12.06 9.13
N MET A 47 -12.87 -11.99 9.98
CA MET A 47 -12.04 -10.81 10.16
C MET A 47 -10.60 -11.13 9.83
N ILE A 48 -9.90 -10.16 9.26
CA ILE A 48 -8.47 -10.25 8.99
C ILE A 48 -7.76 -8.99 9.47
N ARG A 49 -6.57 -9.15 10.03
CA ARG A 49 -5.70 -8.03 10.37
C ARG A 49 -4.77 -7.70 9.20
N VAL A 50 -5.07 -6.64 8.47
CA VAL A 50 -4.23 -6.10 7.39
C VAL A 50 -3.03 -5.36 8.02
N PRO A 51 -1.80 -5.49 7.48
CA PRO A 51 -1.44 -6.11 6.22
C PRO A 51 -0.85 -7.54 6.34
N PHE A 52 -1.35 -8.37 7.23
CA PHE A 52 -0.91 -9.75 7.32
C PHE A 52 -1.69 -10.61 6.31
N CYS A 53 -0.97 -11.36 5.47
CA CYS A 53 -1.62 -12.31 4.56
C CYS A 53 -2.40 -13.38 5.33
N PRO A 54 -3.51 -13.92 4.78
CA PRO A 54 -4.36 -14.90 5.46
C PRO A 54 -3.61 -16.13 5.96
N GLU A 55 -2.53 -16.52 5.31
CA GLU A 55 -1.68 -17.66 5.67
C GLU A 55 -0.81 -17.39 6.92
N SER A 56 -0.72 -16.13 7.35
CA SER A 56 0.02 -15.73 8.56
C SER A 56 -0.84 -15.89 9.82
N LEU A 57 -0.25 -16.40 10.91
CA LEU A 57 -0.91 -16.46 12.22
C LEU A 57 -1.36 -15.07 12.72
N LEU A 58 -0.60 -14.03 12.37
CA LEU A 58 -0.88 -12.65 12.80
C LEU A 58 -2.09 -12.03 12.11
N SER A 59 -2.53 -12.62 11.00
CA SER A 59 -3.75 -12.21 10.30
C SER A 59 -5.01 -12.48 11.14
N GLY A 60 -4.97 -13.48 12.00
CA GLY A 60 -6.12 -13.97 12.74
C GLY A 60 -7.04 -14.91 11.95
N VAL A 61 -6.73 -15.19 10.67
CA VAL A 61 -7.52 -16.09 9.82
C VAL A 61 -7.24 -17.54 10.22
N LEU A 62 -8.31 -18.27 10.58
CA LEU A 62 -8.19 -19.67 11.06
C LEU A 62 -8.04 -20.68 9.92
N ALA A 63 -8.62 -20.37 8.76
CA ALA A 63 -8.57 -21.20 7.56
C ALA A 63 -8.05 -20.36 6.39
N PRO A 64 -6.75 -20.42 6.09
CA PRO A 64 -6.19 -19.67 4.97
C PRO A 64 -6.78 -20.15 3.64
N PRO A 65 -6.80 -19.28 2.61
CA PRO A 65 -7.38 -19.59 1.31
C PRO A 65 -6.62 -20.70 0.61
N GLU A 66 -7.32 -21.41 -0.26
CA GLU A 66 -6.67 -22.23 -1.26
C GLU A 66 -6.08 -21.36 -2.38
N VAL A 67 -5.06 -21.89 -3.06
CA VAL A 67 -4.45 -21.17 -4.19
C VAL A 67 -5.46 -20.98 -5.33
N GLY A 68 -5.67 -19.75 -5.73
CA GLY A 68 -6.62 -19.35 -6.77
C GLY A 68 -8.02 -19.04 -6.24
N GLU A 69 -8.20 -19.05 -4.93
CA GLU A 69 -9.47 -18.65 -4.32
C GLU A 69 -9.59 -17.13 -4.26
N ASP A 70 -10.81 -16.64 -4.50
CA ASP A 70 -11.12 -15.23 -4.38
C ASP A 70 -11.21 -14.80 -2.92
N LEU A 71 -10.55 -13.71 -2.60
CA LEU A 71 -10.58 -13.01 -1.32
C LEU A 71 -11.30 -11.68 -1.51
N GLU A 72 -12.36 -11.42 -0.77
CA GLU A 72 -12.99 -10.11 -0.73
C GLU A 72 -12.75 -9.47 0.63
N TYR A 73 -11.95 -8.41 0.64
CA TYR A 73 -11.68 -7.54 1.79
C TYR A 73 -12.67 -6.39 1.79
N ARG A 74 -13.14 -6.00 2.98
CA ARG A 74 -14.05 -4.88 3.16
C ARG A 74 -13.67 -4.06 4.38
N ARG A 75 -13.65 -2.73 4.20
CA ARG A 75 -13.40 -1.78 5.28
C ARG A 75 -14.21 -0.52 5.10
N PHE A 76 -14.77 -0.03 6.20
CA PHE A 76 -15.37 1.29 6.27
C PHE A 76 -14.36 2.31 6.76
N PHE A 77 -14.44 3.53 6.21
CA PHE A 77 -13.58 4.64 6.57
C PHE A 77 -14.28 5.98 6.34
N SER A 78 -13.83 7.01 7.05
CA SER A 78 -14.26 8.39 6.83
C SER A 78 -13.04 9.26 6.53
N VAL A 79 -13.20 10.21 5.62
CA VAL A 79 -12.17 11.19 5.27
C VAL A 79 -12.33 12.40 6.16
N PRO A 80 -11.22 12.95 6.75
CA PRO A 80 -11.29 14.19 7.54
C PRO A 80 -11.86 15.36 6.73
N GLN A 81 -12.64 16.23 7.37
CA GLN A 81 -13.17 17.44 6.73
C GLN A 81 -12.07 18.41 6.26
N THR A 82 -10.89 18.36 6.90
CA THR A 82 -9.72 19.16 6.50
C THR A 82 -9.24 18.84 5.07
N TRP A 83 -9.69 17.73 4.49
CA TRP A 83 -9.36 17.30 3.12
C TRP A 83 -10.38 17.76 2.09
N ASP A 84 -11.42 18.51 2.49
CA ASP A 84 -12.44 19.03 1.56
C ASP A 84 -11.77 19.89 0.46
N GLY A 85 -12.10 19.58 -0.79
CA GLY A 85 -11.53 20.26 -1.97
C GLY A 85 -10.15 19.75 -2.41
N MET A 86 -9.56 18.81 -1.68
CA MET A 86 -8.33 18.13 -2.08
C MET A 86 -8.62 16.84 -2.85
N ARG A 87 -7.65 16.37 -3.63
CA ARG A 87 -7.70 15.00 -4.16
C ARG A 87 -7.32 14.03 -3.06
N VAL A 88 -7.97 12.87 -3.04
CA VAL A 88 -7.67 11.82 -2.06
C VAL A 88 -7.11 10.61 -2.80
N LEU A 89 -5.90 10.24 -2.45
CA LEU A 89 -5.18 9.11 -3.03
C LEU A 89 -5.21 7.92 -2.07
N LEU A 90 -5.63 6.77 -2.58
CA LEU A 90 -5.57 5.48 -1.90
C LEU A 90 -4.35 4.73 -2.39
N HIS A 91 -3.52 4.30 -1.46
CA HIS A 91 -2.27 3.60 -1.75
C HIS A 91 -2.29 2.20 -1.18
N PHE A 92 -1.72 1.28 -1.95
CA PHE A 92 -1.40 -0.07 -1.53
C PHE A 92 0.10 -0.29 -1.67
N GLY A 93 0.76 -0.76 -0.62
CA GLY A 93 2.16 -1.18 -0.70
C GLY A 93 2.33 -2.40 -1.59
N ALA A 94 1.47 -3.40 -1.44
CA ALA A 94 1.36 -4.54 -2.35
C ALA A 94 0.10 -5.38 -2.06
N VAL A 95 -0.46 -5.99 -3.10
CA VAL A 95 -1.55 -6.97 -3.03
C VAL A 95 -1.20 -8.15 -3.93
N MET A 96 -1.11 -9.34 -3.38
CA MET A 96 -0.73 -10.55 -4.09
C MET A 96 -1.96 -11.28 -4.62
N ARG A 97 -2.02 -11.65 -5.87
CA ARG A 97 -1.24 -11.25 -7.04
C ARG A 97 -2.00 -10.23 -7.87
N SER A 98 -3.27 -10.54 -8.16
CA SER A 98 -4.20 -9.71 -8.93
C SER A 98 -5.27 -9.16 -8.01
N CYS A 99 -5.65 -7.90 -8.18
CA CYS A 99 -6.75 -7.34 -7.39
C CYS A 99 -7.58 -6.31 -8.17
N THR A 100 -8.82 -6.14 -7.68
CA THR A 100 -9.75 -5.09 -8.10
C THR A 100 -10.09 -4.24 -6.89
N VAL A 101 -9.96 -2.92 -7.03
CA VAL A 101 -10.29 -1.94 -5.99
C VAL A 101 -11.62 -1.28 -6.30
N ILE A 102 -12.52 -1.30 -5.33
CA ILE A 102 -13.89 -0.79 -5.43
C ILE A 102 -14.14 0.15 -4.25
N VAL A 103 -14.61 1.36 -4.51
CA VAL A 103 -15.02 2.34 -3.49
C VAL A 103 -16.46 2.75 -3.76
N ASN A 104 -17.34 2.61 -2.75
CA ASN A 104 -18.75 2.96 -2.85
C ASN A 104 -19.41 2.38 -4.13
N ASP A 105 -19.24 1.08 -4.33
CA ASP A 105 -19.73 0.29 -5.50
C ASP A 105 -19.12 0.68 -6.86
N ARG A 106 -18.15 1.62 -6.93
CA ARG A 106 -17.46 1.98 -8.16
C ARG A 106 -16.15 1.23 -8.27
N GLU A 107 -15.98 0.41 -9.30
CA GLU A 107 -14.69 -0.20 -9.64
C GLU A 107 -13.75 0.89 -10.19
N LEU A 108 -12.61 1.08 -9.54
CA LEU A 108 -11.68 2.17 -9.84
C LEU A 108 -10.37 1.71 -10.44
N CYS A 109 -9.90 0.51 -10.07
CA CYS A 109 -8.59 0.03 -10.49
C CYS A 109 -8.54 -1.49 -10.51
N ARG A 110 -7.81 -2.03 -11.50
CA ARG A 110 -7.30 -3.41 -11.51
C ARG A 110 -5.79 -3.38 -11.52
N HIS A 111 -5.16 -4.24 -10.72
CA HIS A 111 -3.71 -4.32 -10.61
C HIS A 111 -3.26 -5.78 -10.60
N ASP A 112 -2.24 -6.11 -11.41
CA ASP A 112 -1.79 -7.49 -11.67
C ASP A 112 -0.32 -7.73 -11.31
N ASN A 113 0.19 -7.08 -10.27
CA ASN A 113 1.56 -7.31 -9.79
C ASN A 113 1.61 -7.38 -8.26
N GLY A 114 1.90 -8.57 -7.73
CA GLY A 114 1.91 -8.81 -6.28
C GLY A 114 3.01 -8.12 -5.48
N TYR A 115 4.00 -7.50 -6.13
CA TYR A 115 5.18 -6.92 -5.47
C TYR A 115 5.32 -5.41 -5.66
N LEU A 116 4.60 -4.81 -6.60
CA LEU A 116 4.69 -3.38 -6.85
C LEU A 116 3.60 -2.61 -6.12
N PRO A 117 3.96 -1.46 -5.52
CA PRO A 117 2.97 -0.55 -4.98
C PRO A 117 2.16 0.10 -6.10
N PHE A 118 0.92 0.45 -5.79
CA PHE A 118 0.07 1.20 -6.69
C PHE A 118 -0.80 2.21 -5.95
N THR A 119 -1.30 3.19 -6.69
CA THR A 119 -2.08 4.32 -6.18
C THR A 119 -3.34 4.48 -7.01
N VAL A 120 -4.46 4.72 -6.34
CA VAL A 120 -5.77 4.97 -6.94
C VAL A 120 -6.28 6.32 -6.46
N ASP A 121 -6.64 7.19 -7.37
CA ASP A 121 -7.36 8.41 -7.02
C ASP A 121 -8.83 8.06 -6.77
N ILE A 122 -9.29 8.26 -5.56
CA ILE A 122 -10.65 7.90 -5.14
C ILE A 122 -11.56 9.12 -4.98
N THR A 123 -11.08 10.32 -5.27
CA THR A 123 -11.77 11.60 -5.02
C THR A 123 -13.21 11.60 -5.50
N GLU A 124 -13.43 11.21 -6.76
CA GLU A 124 -14.76 11.19 -7.41
C GLU A 124 -15.68 10.05 -6.93
N ALA A 125 -15.14 9.11 -6.17
CA ALA A 125 -15.91 8.00 -5.61
C ALA A 125 -16.30 8.21 -4.16
N LEU A 126 -15.78 9.25 -3.50
CA LEU A 126 -16.06 9.53 -2.09
C LEU A 126 -17.45 10.12 -1.90
N CYS A 127 -18.08 9.69 -0.81
CA CYS A 127 -19.28 10.26 -0.26
C CYS A 127 -18.97 11.04 1.03
N LYS A 128 -19.85 11.98 1.41
CA LYS A 128 -19.75 12.62 2.73
C LYS A 128 -20.05 11.60 3.84
N GLY A 129 -19.19 11.55 4.85
CA GLY A 129 -19.30 10.63 5.97
C GLY A 129 -18.58 9.31 5.73
N GLU A 130 -19.26 8.19 6.00
CA GLU A 130 -18.68 6.86 5.90
C GLU A 130 -18.62 6.38 4.44
N ASN A 131 -17.47 5.82 4.07
CA ASN A 131 -17.21 5.23 2.76
C ASN A 131 -16.85 3.76 2.90
N GLU A 132 -17.20 2.95 1.92
CA GLU A 132 -16.86 1.55 1.83
C GLU A 132 -15.72 1.33 0.84
N LEU A 133 -14.67 0.65 1.29
CA LEU A 133 -13.60 0.15 0.44
C LEU A 133 -13.70 -1.38 0.37
N ARG A 134 -13.80 -1.91 -0.84
CA ARG A 134 -13.69 -3.35 -1.12
C ARG A 134 -12.49 -3.63 -2.01
N VAL A 135 -11.77 -4.70 -1.69
CA VAL A 135 -10.64 -5.19 -2.48
C VAL A 135 -10.87 -6.67 -2.75
N ARG A 136 -11.06 -7.02 -4.00
CA ARG A 136 -11.10 -8.43 -4.43
C ARG A 136 -9.72 -8.82 -4.89
N ALA A 137 -9.17 -9.89 -4.34
CA ALA A 137 -7.82 -10.35 -4.64
C ALA A 137 -7.80 -11.85 -4.89
N VAL A 138 -6.91 -12.29 -5.78
CA VAL A 138 -6.65 -13.70 -6.05
C VAL A 138 -5.16 -13.95 -6.21
N ASN A 139 -4.66 -15.06 -5.64
CA ASN A 139 -3.32 -15.57 -5.87
C ASN A 139 -3.40 -16.98 -6.44
N ASP A 140 -3.28 -17.12 -7.75
CA ASP A 140 -3.37 -18.38 -8.50
C ASP A 140 -2.02 -19.05 -8.77
N LEU A 141 -0.91 -18.38 -8.36
CA LEU A 141 0.47 -18.78 -8.62
C LEU A 141 0.76 -18.92 -10.13
N ASP A 142 0.19 -18.04 -10.95
CA ASP A 142 0.45 -18.01 -12.38
C ASP A 142 1.94 -17.71 -12.67
N PRO A 143 2.67 -18.62 -13.35
CA PRO A 143 4.10 -18.46 -13.63
C PRO A 143 4.42 -17.33 -14.62
N CYS A 144 3.42 -16.76 -15.30
CA CYS A 144 3.60 -15.60 -16.17
C CYS A 144 3.88 -14.31 -15.39
N PHE A 145 3.67 -14.32 -14.06
CA PHE A 145 3.90 -13.19 -13.17
C PHE A 145 4.96 -13.50 -12.11
N PRO A 146 5.61 -12.51 -11.53
CA PRO A 146 6.46 -12.71 -10.37
C PRO A 146 5.67 -13.32 -9.21
N TRP A 147 6.02 -14.52 -8.78
CA TRP A 147 5.36 -15.25 -7.70
C TRP A 147 6.31 -15.72 -6.60
N GLY A 148 7.61 -15.49 -6.77
CA GLY A 148 8.64 -15.90 -5.83
C GLY A 148 8.77 -17.43 -5.78
N LYS A 149 9.19 -17.95 -4.63
CA LYS A 149 9.29 -19.41 -4.39
C LYS A 149 8.04 -19.96 -3.69
N GLN A 150 6.86 -19.43 -4.01
CA GLN A 150 5.61 -19.93 -3.46
C GLN A 150 5.22 -21.25 -4.11
N SER A 151 4.60 -22.16 -3.36
CA SER A 151 4.12 -23.45 -3.88
C SER A 151 2.92 -23.95 -3.08
N ARG A 152 1.99 -24.62 -3.77
CA ARG A 152 0.88 -25.35 -3.15
C ARG A 152 1.38 -26.44 -2.21
N LYS A 153 2.52 -27.06 -2.53
CA LYS A 153 3.18 -28.08 -1.71
C LYS A 153 4.37 -27.46 -0.99
N ARG A 154 4.26 -27.34 0.34
CA ARG A 154 5.37 -26.89 1.18
C ARG A 154 6.47 -27.94 1.23
N GLY A 155 7.70 -27.49 1.35
CA GLY A 155 8.85 -28.34 1.60
C GLY A 155 10.06 -28.00 0.73
N GLY A 156 11.25 -28.39 1.19
CA GLY A 156 12.50 -28.05 0.55
C GLY A 156 12.71 -26.54 0.47
N MET A 157 12.93 -26.03 -0.75
CA MET A 157 13.16 -24.62 -1.02
C MET A 157 11.87 -23.78 -1.20
N TRP A 158 10.68 -24.42 -1.14
CA TRP A 158 9.41 -23.77 -1.47
C TRP A 158 8.75 -23.18 -0.22
N TYR A 159 8.14 -22.01 -0.39
CA TYR A 159 7.46 -21.26 0.68
C TYR A 159 5.93 -21.40 0.58
N THR A 160 5.29 -21.13 1.71
CA THR A 160 3.84 -20.96 1.79
C THR A 160 3.42 -19.83 0.84
N PRO A 161 2.30 -19.96 0.12
CA PRO A 161 1.70 -18.85 -0.58
C PRO A 161 1.43 -17.67 0.36
N CYS A 162 1.49 -16.47 -0.18
CA CYS A 162 1.09 -15.24 0.46
C CYS A 162 0.01 -14.62 -0.42
N SER A 163 -1.20 -14.50 0.07
CA SER A 163 -2.35 -14.04 -0.72
C SER A 163 -2.89 -12.70 -0.23
N GLY A 164 -3.51 -11.94 -1.14
CA GLY A 164 -4.22 -10.72 -0.83
C GLY A 164 -3.33 -9.56 -0.35
N ILE A 165 -3.87 -8.72 0.52
CA ILE A 165 -3.18 -7.51 1.01
C ILE A 165 -2.08 -7.92 1.99
N TRP A 166 -0.81 -7.70 1.63
CA TRP A 166 0.34 -8.08 2.46
C TRP A 166 1.28 -6.94 2.80
N GLN A 167 1.00 -5.73 2.30
CA GLN A 167 1.67 -4.49 2.70
C GLN A 167 0.65 -3.41 3.04
N SER A 168 1.12 -2.32 3.66
CA SER A 168 0.28 -1.26 4.20
C SER A 168 -0.68 -0.66 3.18
N VAL A 169 -1.84 -0.26 3.68
CA VAL A 169 -2.87 0.50 2.95
C VAL A 169 -3.07 1.83 3.65
N TRP A 170 -3.10 2.93 2.87
CA TRP A 170 -3.29 4.26 3.45
C TRP A 170 -3.92 5.23 2.47
N LEU A 171 -4.47 6.31 3.01
CA LEU A 171 -4.97 7.47 2.28
C LEU A 171 -4.08 8.68 2.53
N GLU A 172 -3.99 9.54 1.54
CA GLU A 172 -3.40 10.87 1.71
C GLU A 172 -4.12 11.92 0.86
N PRO A 173 -4.30 13.15 1.38
CA PRO A 173 -4.79 14.26 0.60
C PRO A 173 -3.63 14.86 -0.22
N VAL A 174 -3.93 15.31 -1.43
CA VAL A 174 -2.98 16.07 -2.24
C VAL A 174 -3.69 17.26 -2.88
N PRO A 175 -3.02 18.40 -3.07
CA PRO A 175 -3.57 19.50 -3.85
C PRO A 175 -3.73 19.09 -5.32
N GLU A 176 -4.35 19.93 -6.13
CA GLU A 176 -4.49 19.68 -7.55
C GLU A 176 -3.14 19.49 -8.26
N LYS A 177 -2.13 20.28 -7.85
CA LYS A 177 -0.75 20.15 -8.32
C LYS A 177 0.12 19.55 -7.22
N TYR A 178 0.68 18.37 -7.47
CA TYR A 178 1.47 17.64 -6.48
C TYR A 178 2.58 16.81 -7.11
N ILE A 179 3.62 16.52 -6.31
CA ILE A 179 4.68 15.58 -6.67
C ILE A 179 4.15 14.16 -6.44
N ARG A 180 4.17 13.34 -7.50
CA ARG A 180 3.75 11.94 -7.46
C ARG A 180 4.90 11.02 -7.12
N ASN A 181 6.08 11.31 -7.63
CA ASN A 181 7.26 10.49 -7.48
C ASN A 181 8.54 11.34 -7.52
N ILE A 182 9.57 10.86 -6.82
CA ILE A 182 10.91 11.45 -6.86
C ILE A 182 11.90 10.36 -7.22
N ARG A 183 12.75 10.61 -8.22
CA ARG A 183 13.86 9.73 -8.59
C ARG A 183 15.19 10.43 -8.28
N PHE A 184 16.10 9.65 -7.73
CA PHE A 184 17.47 10.08 -7.48
C PHE A 184 18.41 9.34 -8.42
N SER A 185 19.26 10.09 -9.10
CA SER A 185 20.38 9.56 -9.88
C SER A 185 21.67 10.12 -9.30
N CYS A 186 22.63 9.25 -8.99
CA CYS A 186 23.85 9.65 -8.32
C CYS A 186 25.07 9.34 -9.18
N GLY A 187 25.98 10.29 -9.30
CA GLY A 187 27.31 10.10 -9.83
C GLY A 187 28.39 10.30 -8.75
N LYS A 188 29.64 10.31 -9.15
CA LYS A 188 30.77 10.45 -8.22
C LYS A 188 30.73 11.75 -7.40
N ASN A 189 30.28 12.85 -8.02
CA ASN A 189 30.31 14.20 -7.45
C ASN A 189 29.00 14.96 -7.63
N TRP A 190 27.88 14.28 -7.94
CA TRP A 190 26.59 14.93 -8.16
C TRP A 190 25.45 14.00 -7.77
N VAL A 191 24.33 14.60 -7.43
CA VAL A 191 23.03 13.95 -7.28
C VAL A 191 22.05 14.71 -8.16
N GLU A 192 21.33 14.00 -9.01
CA GLU A 192 20.20 14.55 -9.75
C GLU A 192 18.89 14.08 -9.07
N ILE A 193 18.01 15.02 -8.84
CA ILE A 193 16.66 14.77 -8.31
C ILE A 193 15.67 15.10 -9.43
N CYS A 194 14.91 14.11 -9.84
CA CYS A 194 13.83 14.27 -10.82
C CYS A 194 12.49 14.10 -10.13
N ALA A 195 11.72 15.19 -10.02
CA ALA A 195 10.36 15.16 -9.51
C ALA A 195 9.37 14.92 -10.66
N GLU A 196 8.51 13.93 -10.50
CA GLU A 196 7.41 13.59 -11.41
C GLU A 196 6.08 13.87 -10.71
N GLY A 197 5.15 14.52 -11.41
CA GLY A 197 3.86 14.83 -10.78
C GLY A 197 2.89 15.54 -11.71
N VAL A 198 1.88 16.15 -11.12
CA VAL A 198 0.90 16.99 -11.80
C VAL A 198 1.37 18.43 -11.68
N PHE A 199 2.12 18.90 -12.68
CA PHE A 199 2.57 20.30 -12.80
C PHE A 199 2.65 20.68 -14.27
N ASP A 200 2.78 22.00 -14.51
CA ASP A 200 2.86 22.55 -15.87
C ASP A 200 4.20 22.22 -16.56
N GLU A 201 5.27 21.92 -15.79
CA GLU A 201 6.60 21.60 -16.30
C GLU A 201 7.31 20.52 -15.46
N GLN A 202 8.09 19.63 -16.12
CA GLN A 202 8.98 18.71 -15.41
C GLN A 202 10.14 19.50 -14.79
N LYS A 203 10.28 19.42 -13.49
CA LYS A 203 11.41 20.04 -12.75
C LYS A 203 12.50 19.00 -12.50
N ARG A 204 13.71 19.30 -12.95
CA ARG A 204 14.94 18.59 -12.61
C ARG A 204 15.84 19.51 -11.81
N LEU A 205 16.35 18.99 -10.71
CA LEU A 205 17.33 19.67 -9.88
C LEU A 205 18.60 18.83 -9.84
N GLN A 206 19.72 19.40 -10.27
CA GLN A 206 21.03 18.77 -10.14
C GLN A 206 21.82 19.48 -9.05
N ILE A 207 22.33 18.72 -8.08
CA ILE A 207 23.09 19.24 -6.96
C ILE A 207 24.52 18.70 -7.06
N ALA A 208 25.49 19.60 -7.11
CA ALA A 208 26.91 19.25 -7.07
C ALA A 208 27.34 18.95 -5.62
N LYS A 209 28.42 18.14 -5.44
CA LYS A 209 28.95 17.78 -4.13
C LYS A 209 29.24 18.98 -3.24
N ASN A 210 29.77 20.08 -3.82
CA ASN A 210 30.12 21.30 -3.08
C ASN A 210 28.88 22.02 -2.51
N ASP A 211 27.70 21.76 -3.04
CA ASP A 211 26.45 22.32 -2.54
C ASP A 211 25.85 21.48 -1.42
N LEU A 212 26.23 20.20 -1.33
CA LEU A 212 25.79 19.27 -0.27
C LEU A 212 26.51 19.51 1.07
N GLU A 213 27.64 20.21 1.04
CA GLU A 213 28.45 20.52 2.25
C GLU A 213 27.99 21.81 2.95
N LYS A 214 27.03 22.54 2.37
CA LYS A 214 26.43 23.72 3.01
C LYS A 214 25.34 23.27 3.98
N GLU A 215 25.51 23.57 5.28
CA GLU A 215 24.64 23.14 6.40
C GLU A 215 23.18 23.59 6.37
N GLU A 216 22.72 24.31 5.37
CA GLU A 216 21.37 24.88 5.29
C GLU A 216 20.50 24.34 4.14
N TRP A 217 20.46 23.03 3.94
CA TRP A 217 19.51 22.45 2.99
C TRP A 217 18.17 22.14 3.66
N SER A 218 17.21 23.06 3.52
CA SER A 218 15.82 22.83 3.87
C SER A 218 15.00 22.55 2.62
N TRP A 219 14.45 21.38 2.50
CA TRP A 219 13.51 20.98 1.43
C TRP A 219 12.27 21.89 1.34
N ARG A 220 11.99 22.65 2.41
CA ARG A 220 10.87 23.60 2.48
C ARG A 220 11.03 24.82 1.55
N ASN A 221 12.22 25.08 1.03
CA ASN A 221 12.50 26.26 0.21
C ASN A 221 12.33 26.03 -1.31
N TYR A 222 11.96 24.81 -1.74
CA TYR A 222 11.88 24.43 -3.17
C TYR A 222 10.49 23.96 -3.62
N VAL A 223 9.45 24.19 -2.86
CA VAL A 223 8.07 23.99 -3.32
C VAL A 223 7.47 25.37 -3.50
N PRO A 224 7.21 25.83 -4.75
CA PRO A 224 6.46 27.05 -4.99
C PRO A 224 5.01 26.92 -4.53
#